data_0f6cba51607a9331e148fc6e0b19a0e2
#
_entry.id   0f6cba51607a9331e148fc6e0b19a0e2
#
_cell.length_a   1.000
_cell.length_b   1.000
_cell.length_c   1.000
_cell.angle_alpha   90.00
_cell.angle_beta   90.00
_cell.angle_gamma   90.00
#
_symmetry.space_group_name_H-M   'P 1'
#
loop_
_entity.id
_entity.type
_entity.pdbx_description
1 polymer ?
#
loop_
_entity_poly.entity_id
_entity_poly.type
_entity_poly.pdbx_seq_one_letter_code
_entity_poly.pdbx_strand_id
1 'polypeptide(L)'
;MKYDDSALTLAQHLLQIRAVKLSPKAPFTWASGLKSPIYCDNRVTLSYPAVRTYIRQQFVEKLVQNFGKPDVIAGVATGGIAQGALVAQELGLPFVYVRSEKKSHGMQNQIEGVITPGQSVVVIEDLVSTGKSSLLAVDALREAGAEVKGMLAIFTYQMDIAKKNFEEKNCQLITLSNYETLIHKAVEEQYVTEEDVQSLKEWRKDQQTWSDKWNA
;
A
#
# COMPACT_ATOMS: atom_id res chain seq x y z
N MET A 1 8.86 -12.84 17.97
CA MET A 1 9.20 -11.82 16.95
C MET A 1 8.79 -10.48 17.55
N LYS A 2 9.65 -9.45 17.52
CA LYS A 2 9.28 -8.13 18.05
C LYS A 2 8.70 -7.31 16.91
N TYR A 3 7.41 -6.94 17.01
CA TYR A 3 6.77 -6.05 16.03
C TYR A 3 7.21 -4.61 16.26
N ASP A 4 7.23 -3.82 15.19
CA ASP A 4 7.44 -2.37 15.24
C ASP A 4 6.21 -1.71 15.88
N ASP A 5 6.40 -0.92 16.94
CA ASP A 5 5.33 -0.26 17.67
C ASP A 5 4.52 0.70 16.78
N SER A 6 5.18 1.34 15.82
CA SER A 6 4.49 2.22 14.86
C SER A 6 3.59 1.43 13.92
N ALA A 7 4.02 0.24 13.48
CA ALA A 7 3.22 -0.64 12.63
C ALA A 7 2.02 -1.24 13.38
N LEU A 8 2.17 -1.57 14.68
CA LEU A 8 1.07 -2.01 15.54
C LEU A 8 0.05 -0.90 15.75
N THR A 9 0.50 0.31 16.03
CA THR A 9 -0.37 1.49 16.20
C THR A 9 -1.18 1.75 14.93
N LEU A 10 -0.53 1.68 13.76
CA LEU A 10 -1.25 1.84 12.48
C LEU A 10 -2.26 0.71 12.26
N ALA A 11 -1.89 -0.55 12.52
CA ALA A 11 -2.81 -1.69 12.41
C ALA A 11 -4.06 -1.49 13.28
N GLN A 12 -3.89 -1.02 14.52
CA GLN A 12 -4.99 -0.67 15.43
C GLN A 12 -5.90 0.41 14.82
N HIS A 13 -5.32 1.51 14.32
CA HIS A 13 -6.10 2.57 13.66
C HIS A 13 -6.91 2.04 12.48
N LEU A 14 -6.29 1.22 11.60
CA LEU A 14 -6.97 0.68 10.42
C LEU A 14 -8.16 -0.23 10.79
N LEU A 15 -8.04 -1.02 11.87
CA LEU A 15 -9.13 -1.85 12.39
C LEU A 15 -10.25 -0.98 13.00
N GLN A 16 -9.90 -0.03 13.86
CA GLN A 16 -10.87 0.82 14.58
C GLN A 16 -11.74 1.65 13.64
N ILE A 17 -11.15 2.24 12.59
CA ILE A 17 -11.90 3.01 11.59
C ILE A 17 -12.52 2.15 10.50
N ARG A 18 -12.37 0.83 10.57
CA ARG A 18 -12.84 -0.16 9.58
C ARG A 18 -12.29 0.07 8.16
N ALA A 19 -11.11 0.69 8.04
CA ALA A 19 -10.35 0.71 6.78
C ALA A 19 -9.91 -0.70 6.40
N VAL A 20 -9.60 -1.54 7.39
CA VAL A 20 -9.42 -2.99 7.23
C VAL A 20 -10.51 -3.71 8.00
N LYS A 21 -11.12 -4.71 7.35
CA LYS A 21 -12.15 -5.58 7.92
C LYS A 21 -11.72 -7.03 7.77
N LEU A 22 -11.93 -7.81 8.82
CA LEU A 22 -11.65 -9.24 8.85
C LEU A 22 -12.97 -10.01 8.99
N SER A 23 -13.15 -11.04 8.17
CA SER A 23 -14.34 -11.93 8.18
C SER A 23 -13.97 -13.32 7.69
N PRO A 24 -13.20 -14.11 8.48
CA PRO A 24 -12.75 -15.43 8.06
C PRO A 24 -13.88 -16.46 7.94
N LYS A 25 -15.00 -16.27 8.65
CA LYS A 25 -16.18 -17.19 8.65
C LYS A 25 -17.26 -16.77 7.65
N ALA A 26 -17.20 -15.55 7.10
CA ALA A 26 -18.13 -15.04 6.08
C ALA A 26 -17.35 -14.12 5.12
N PRO A 27 -16.57 -14.68 4.18
CA PRO A 27 -15.61 -13.94 3.40
C PRO A 27 -16.23 -12.92 2.46
N PHE A 28 -15.46 -11.87 2.19
CA PHE A 28 -15.74 -10.88 1.15
C PHE A 28 -15.51 -11.51 -0.23
N THR A 29 -16.16 -10.95 -1.25
CA THR A 29 -15.85 -11.26 -2.65
C THR A 29 -15.12 -10.05 -3.25
N TRP A 30 -13.89 -10.26 -3.69
CA TRP A 30 -13.12 -9.22 -4.37
C TRP A 30 -13.62 -8.99 -5.79
N ALA A 31 -13.23 -7.87 -6.41
CA ALA A 31 -13.57 -7.57 -7.81
C ALA A 31 -13.09 -8.65 -8.81
N SER A 32 -12.03 -9.39 -8.46
CA SER A 32 -11.53 -10.54 -9.22
C SER A 32 -12.44 -11.79 -9.13
N GLY A 33 -13.45 -11.78 -8.26
CA GLY A 33 -14.30 -12.94 -7.95
C GLY A 33 -13.76 -13.83 -6.82
N LEU A 34 -12.51 -13.62 -6.37
CA LEU A 34 -11.92 -14.40 -5.28
C LEU A 34 -12.60 -14.10 -3.95
N LYS A 35 -12.85 -15.15 -3.16
CA LYS A 35 -13.24 -15.03 -1.76
C LYS A 35 -12.01 -14.64 -0.93
N SER A 36 -12.24 -13.73 0.02
CA SER A 36 -11.15 -13.22 0.88
C SER A 36 -11.65 -12.98 2.30
N PRO A 37 -10.90 -13.40 3.33
CA PRO A 37 -11.24 -13.14 4.73
C PRO A 37 -10.91 -11.70 5.15
N ILE A 38 -10.30 -10.91 4.27
CA ILE A 38 -9.89 -9.53 4.52
C ILE A 38 -10.37 -8.60 3.40
N TYR A 39 -10.83 -7.43 3.78
CA TYR A 39 -11.09 -6.31 2.88
C TYR A 39 -10.36 -5.09 3.39
N CYS A 40 -9.60 -4.43 2.52
CA CYS A 40 -8.83 -3.23 2.85
C CYS A 40 -9.21 -2.09 1.89
N ASP A 41 -9.58 -0.94 2.47
CA ASP A 41 -9.76 0.33 1.77
C ASP A 41 -9.10 1.45 2.58
N ASN A 42 -7.83 1.69 2.30
CA ASN A 42 -7.05 2.70 3.00
C ASN A 42 -7.51 4.13 2.71
N ARG A 43 -8.35 4.35 1.68
CA ARG A 43 -8.92 5.67 1.39
C ARG A 43 -9.84 6.16 2.51
N VAL A 44 -10.42 5.24 3.29
CA VAL A 44 -11.20 5.56 4.50
C VAL A 44 -10.39 6.41 5.48
N THR A 45 -9.06 6.21 5.55
CA THR A 45 -8.16 6.99 6.44
C THR A 45 -8.22 8.49 6.19
N LEU A 46 -8.57 8.91 4.96
CA LEU A 46 -8.67 10.32 4.58
C LEU A 46 -9.74 11.09 5.36
N SER A 47 -10.80 10.38 5.79
CA SER A 47 -11.91 10.94 6.55
C SER A 47 -11.63 11.07 8.05
N TYR A 48 -10.49 10.53 8.53
CA TYR A 48 -10.09 10.55 9.94
C TYR A 48 -8.82 11.39 10.12
N PRO A 49 -8.94 12.69 10.49
CA PRO A 49 -7.79 13.61 10.51
C PRO A 49 -6.61 13.13 11.35
N ALA A 50 -6.87 12.55 12.53
CA ALA A 50 -5.82 12.03 13.41
C ALA A 50 -5.04 10.87 12.73
N VAL A 51 -5.76 9.91 12.15
CA VAL A 51 -5.17 8.76 11.45
C VAL A 51 -4.42 9.21 10.19
N ARG A 52 -5.01 10.11 9.41
CA ARG A 52 -4.38 10.69 8.22
C ARG A 52 -3.09 11.43 8.57
N THR A 53 -3.07 12.19 9.66
CA THR A 53 -1.87 12.86 10.16
C THR A 53 -0.81 11.87 10.61
N TYR A 54 -1.20 10.84 11.34
CA TYR A 54 -0.29 9.78 11.76
C TYR A 54 0.37 9.09 10.57
N ILE A 55 -0.41 8.70 9.55
CA ILE A 55 0.10 8.08 8.31
C ILE A 55 1.11 9.00 7.61
N ARG A 56 0.77 10.30 7.44
CA ARG A 56 1.68 11.27 6.85
C ARG A 56 3.00 11.35 7.60
N GLN A 57 2.97 11.45 8.93
CA GLN A 57 4.16 11.52 9.77
C GLN A 57 5.02 10.27 9.62
N GLN A 58 4.40 9.08 9.65
CA GLN A 58 5.12 7.82 9.47
C GLN A 58 5.73 7.69 8.06
N PHE A 59 5.04 8.15 7.02
CA PHE A 59 5.60 8.22 5.68
C PHE A 59 6.84 9.13 5.62
N VAL A 60 6.75 10.34 6.17
CA VAL A 60 7.87 11.30 6.18
C VAL A 60 9.08 10.71 6.92
N GLU A 61 8.86 10.15 8.10
CA GLU A 61 9.92 9.54 8.90
C GLU A 61 10.61 8.39 8.14
N LYS A 62 9.84 7.40 7.67
CA LYS A 62 10.37 6.24 6.94
C LYS A 62 11.03 6.66 5.62
N LEU A 63 10.49 7.68 4.93
CA LEU A 63 11.06 8.21 3.70
C LEU A 63 12.45 8.77 3.95
N VAL A 64 12.59 9.68 4.91
CA VAL A 64 13.86 10.33 5.22
C VAL A 64 14.90 9.32 5.72
N GLN A 65 14.49 8.37 6.56
CA GLN A 65 15.38 7.33 7.09
C GLN A 65 15.95 6.41 6.01
N ASN A 66 15.16 6.06 4.99
CA ASN A 66 15.53 5.01 4.03
C ASN A 66 15.99 5.55 2.67
N PHE A 67 15.47 6.68 2.24
CA PHE A 67 15.71 7.22 0.90
C PHE A 67 16.36 8.62 0.92
N GLY A 68 16.45 9.26 2.09
CA GLY A 68 16.81 10.66 2.19
C GLY A 68 15.71 11.58 1.63
N LYS A 69 16.08 12.80 1.22
CA LYS A 69 15.16 13.76 0.62
C LYS A 69 15.21 13.63 -0.91
N PRO A 70 14.14 13.14 -1.57
CA PRO A 70 14.09 13.09 -3.03
C PRO A 70 13.81 14.47 -3.62
N ASP A 71 13.89 14.60 -4.94
CA ASP A 71 13.50 15.82 -5.65
C ASP A 71 11.98 15.95 -5.82
N VAL A 72 11.27 14.80 -5.94
CA VAL A 72 9.82 14.75 -6.21
C VAL A 72 9.18 13.59 -5.45
N ILE A 73 7.93 13.79 -5.01
CA ILE A 73 7.07 12.74 -4.51
C ILE A 73 6.07 12.35 -5.60
N ALA A 74 5.89 11.05 -5.85
CA ALA A 74 4.92 10.54 -6.81
C ALA A 74 3.85 9.69 -6.11
N GLY A 75 2.56 10.01 -6.30
CA GLY A 75 1.46 9.18 -5.81
C GLY A 75 0.98 8.19 -6.87
N VAL A 76 0.68 6.95 -6.49
CA VAL A 76 0.00 6.00 -7.39
C VAL A 76 -1.51 6.28 -7.38
N ALA A 77 -2.08 6.52 -8.53
CA ALA A 77 -3.52 6.75 -8.62
C ALA A 77 -4.31 5.44 -8.42
N THR A 78 -5.40 5.44 -7.64
CA THR A 78 -6.02 6.62 -7.04
C THR A 78 -5.65 6.79 -5.56
N GLY A 79 -5.41 5.68 -4.83
CA GLY A 79 -5.28 5.66 -3.38
C GLY A 79 -4.06 6.41 -2.84
N GLY A 80 -2.95 6.42 -3.59
CA GLY A 80 -1.71 7.09 -3.19
C GLY A 80 -1.69 8.60 -3.43
N ILE A 81 -2.65 9.16 -4.19
CA ILE A 81 -2.64 10.59 -4.55
C ILE A 81 -2.70 11.50 -3.33
N ALA A 82 -3.72 11.33 -2.50
CA ALA A 82 -3.95 12.24 -1.38
C ALA A 82 -2.82 12.15 -0.33
N GLN A 83 -2.38 10.95 0.00
CA GLN A 83 -1.29 10.74 0.94
C GLN A 83 0.04 11.26 0.37
N GLY A 84 0.31 11.01 -0.92
CA GLY A 84 1.50 11.53 -1.59
C GLY A 84 1.55 13.06 -1.59
N ALA A 85 0.43 13.73 -1.85
CA ALA A 85 0.34 15.18 -1.81
C ALA A 85 0.60 15.74 -0.39
N LEU A 86 0.08 15.08 0.64
CA LEU A 86 0.32 15.47 2.04
C LEU A 86 1.78 15.28 2.46
N VAL A 87 2.44 14.21 2.00
CA VAL A 87 3.87 13.98 2.23
C VAL A 87 4.72 15.03 1.51
N ALA A 88 4.40 15.31 0.25
CA ALA A 88 5.09 16.34 -0.53
C ALA A 88 4.98 17.72 0.11
N GLN A 89 3.78 18.09 0.58
CA GLN A 89 3.54 19.35 1.29
C GLN A 89 4.37 19.45 2.57
N GLU A 90 4.43 18.38 3.37
CA GLU A 90 5.21 18.36 4.62
C GLU A 90 6.69 18.54 4.39
N LEU A 91 7.20 17.93 3.31
CA LEU A 91 8.63 18.01 2.94
C LEU A 91 8.98 19.26 2.10
N GLY A 92 7.97 20.04 1.69
CA GLY A 92 8.18 21.18 0.78
C GLY A 92 8.70 20.75 -0.59
N LEU A 93 8.19 19.64 -1.14
CA LEU A 93 8.63 19.03 -2.40
C LEU A 93 7.56 19.12 -3.49
N PRO A 94 7.95 19.14 -4.77
CA PRO A 94 7.05 18.91 -5.89
C PRO A 94 6.31 17.59 -5.77
N PHE A 95 5.08 17.56 -6.29
CA PHE A 95 4.23 16.37 -6.32
C PHE A 95 3.74 16.08 -7.74
N VAL A 96 3.76 14.80 -8.10
CA VAL A 96 3.14 14.26 -9.31
C VAL A 96 2.32 13.03 -8.94
N TYR A 97 1.40 12.60 -9.82
CA TYR A 97 0.78 11.29 -9.64
C TYR A 97 0.75 10.51 -10.95
N VAL A 98 0.78 9.19 -10.82
CA VAL A 98 0.83 8.26 -11.96
C VAL A 98 -0.50 7.53 -12.06
N ARG A 99 -1.14 7.60 -13.24
CA ARG A 99 -2.41 6.94 -13.54
C ARG A 99 -2.17 5.48 -13.91
N SER A 100 -3.16 4.63 -13.64
CA SER A 100 -3.13 3.21 -14.01
C SER A 100 -3.12 2.99 -15.52
N GLU A 101 -3.70 3.93 -16.28
CA GLU A 101 -3.83 3.84 -17.74
C GLU A 101 -3.37 5.13 -18.42
N LYS A 102 -2.84 4.99 -19.66
CA LYS A 102 -2.54 6.13 -20.53
C LYS A 102 -3.85 6.77 -21.00
N LYS A 103 -3.87 8.09 -21.16
CA LYS A 103 -5.05 8.80 -21.75
C LYS A 103 -5.31 8.31 -23.17
N SER A 104 -6.57 8.05 -23.48
CA SER A 104 -7.00 7.68 -24.84
C SER A 104 -6.97 8.87 -25.83
N HIS A 105 -6.95 10.10 -25.31
CA HIS A 105 -6.95 11.34 -26.10
C HIS A 105 -6.02 12.39 -25.49
N GLY A 106 -5.36 13.20 -26.34
CA GLY A 106 -4.43 14.27 -25.96
C GLY A 106 -2.99 13.77 -25.81
N MET A 107 -2.14 14.50 -25.06
CA MET A 107 -0.79 14.02 -24.73
C MET A 107 -0.94 12.74 -23.92
N GLN A 108 -0.39 11.63 -24.42
CA GLN A 108 -0.51 10.29 -23.82
C GLN A 108 0.29 10.13 -22.51
N ASN A 109 0.33 11.17 -21.69
CA ASN A 109 1.07 11.17 -20.44
C ASN A 109 0.30 10.36 -19.37
N GLN A 110 0.96 9.38 -18.82
CA GLN A 110 0.49 8.61 -17.67
C GLN A 110 0.78 9.37 -16.37
N ILE A 111 1.74 10.29 -16.39
CA ILE A 111 2.15 11.13 -15.25
C ILE A 111 1.43 12.48 -15.35
N GLU A 112 0.78 12.87 -14.28
CA GLU A 112 0.17 14.20 -14.12
C GLU A 112 1.05 15.04 -13.19
N GLY A 113 1.43 16.22 -13.65
CA GLY A 113 2.45 17.08 -13.08
C GLY A 113 3.68 17.11 -13.96
N VAL A 114 4.81 17.60 -13.43
CA VAL A 114 6.06 17.78 -14.17
C VAL A 114 7.17 16.92 -13.57
N ILE A 115 7.79 16.10 -14.38
CA ILE A 115 9.02 15.35 -14.08
C ILE A 115 10.09 15.80 -15.07
N THR A 116 11.27 16.12 -14.55
CA THR A 116 12.47 16.38 -15.34
C THR A 116 13.37 15.14 -15.29
N PRO A 117 13.91 14.67 -16.42
CA PRO A 117 14.85 13.55 -16.42
C PRO A 117 16.02 13.78 -15.45
N GLY A 118 16.39 12.73 -14.73
CA GLY A 118 17.42 12.77 -13.69
C GLY A 118 16.92 13.11 -12.29
N GLN A 119 15.67 13.57 -12.13
CA GLN A 119 15.11 13.79 -10.78
C GLN A 119 14.94 12.48 -10.03
N SER A 120 15.32 12.50 -8.75
CA SER A 120 15.07 11.40 -7.83
C SER A 120 13.63 11.43 -7.32
N VAL A 121 12.97 10.26 -7.29
CA VAL A 121 11.55 10.13 -6.95
C VAL A 121 11.34 9.05 -5.91
N VAL A 122 10.52 9.34 -4.89
CA VAL A 122 9.95 8.32 -4.00
C VAL A 122 8.46 8.20 -4.27
N VAL A 123 8.00 6.95 -4.41
CA VAL A 123 6.61 6.63 -4.77
C VAL A 123 5.80 6.36 -3.51
N ILE A 124 4.59 6.92 -3.43
CA ILE A 124 3.63 6.70 -2.34
C ILE A 124 2.43 5.91 -2.88
N GLU A 125 2.11 4.83 -2.17
CA GLU A 125 1.00 3.93 -2.46
C GLU A 125 0.11 3.76 -1.22
N ASP A 126 -1.15 3.37 -1.40
CA ASP A 126 -2.02 3.05 -0.27
C ASP A 126 -2.00 1.56 0.10
N LEU A 127 -1.99 0.68 -0.88
CA LEU A 127 -2.08 -0.77 -0.70
C LEU A 127 -1.26 -1.54 -1.72
N VAL A 128 -0.38 -2.41 -1.25
CA VAL A 128 0.30 -3.38 -2.12
C VAL A 128 -0.28 -4.78 -1.91
N SER A 129 -1.00 -5.27 -2.93
CA SER A 129 -1.45 -6.66 -3.03
C SER A 129 -0.39 -7.51 -3.74
N THR A 130 -0.45 -7.63 -5.05
CA THR A 130 0.57 -8.29 -5.87
C THR A 130 1.69 -7.34 -6.33
N GLY A 131 1.50 -6.03 -6.14
CA GLY A 131 2.42 -4.99 -6.60
C GLY A 131 2.35 -4.67 -8.09
N LYS A 132 1.51 -5.37 -8.87
CA LYS A 132 1.49 -5.21 -10.34
C LYS A 132 1.15 -3.78 -10.77
N SER A 133 0.06 -3.20 -10.25
CA SER A 133 -0.33 -1.82 -10.57
C SER A 133 0.67 -0.79 -10.08
N SER A 134 1.18 -0.99 -8.86
CA SER A 134 2.16 -0.09 -8.24
C SER A 134 3.47 -0.04 -9.03
N LEU A 135 3.93 -1.20 -9.54
CA LEU A 135 5.16 -1.31 -10.34
C LEU A 135 5.00 -0.76 -11.76
N LEU A 136 3.79 -0.76 -12.33
CA LEU A 136 3.52 -0.03 -13.58
C LEU A 136 3.75 1.48 -13.42
N ALA A 137 3.45 2.04 -12.25
CA ALA A 137 3.74 3.44 -11.96
C ALA A 137 5.26 3.69 -11.86
N VAL A 138 6.01 2.77 -11.27
CA VAL A 138 7.48 2.83 -11.23
C VAL A 138 8.06 2.79 -12.65
N ASP A 139 7.56 1.89 -13.50
CA ASP A 139 8.02 1.80 -14.90
C ASP A 139 7.75 3.11 -15.65
N ALA A 140 6.55 3.69 -15.51
CA ALA A 140 6.20 4.96 -16.17
C ALA A 140 7.11 6.13 -15.73
N LEU A 141 7.47 6.20 -14.44
CA LEU A 141 8.40 7.21 -13.93
C LEU A 141 9.81 7.01 -14.50
N ARG A 142 10.28 5.76 -14.57
CA ARG A 142 11.58 5.43 -15.17
C ARG A 142 11.62 5.72 -16.66
N GLU A 143 10.55 5.42 -17.39
CA GLU A 143 10.38 5.77 -18.81
C GLU A 143 10.44 7.29 -19.04
N ALA A 144 9.95 8.08 -18.07
CA ALA A 144 10.08 9.55 -18.10
C ALA A 144 11.48 10.06 -17.70
N GLY A 145 12.43 9.17 -17.44
CA GLY A 145 13.80 9.50 -17.07
C GLY A 145 14.02 9.77 -15.58
N ALA A 146 13.04 9.49 -14.71
CA ALA A 146 13.20 9.68 -13.27
C ALA A 146 14.02 8.54 -12.63
N GLU A 147 14.78 8.89 -11.60
CA GLU A 147 15.49 7.94 -10.74
C GLU A 147 14.58 7.51 -9.58
N VAL A 148 13.86 6.41 -9.71
CA VAL A 148 12.99 5.91 -8.65
C VAL A 148 13.83 5.27 -7.54
N LYS A 149 13.86 5.92 -6.36
CA LYS A 149 14.60 5.44 -5.17
C LYS A 149 13.90 4.26 -4.50
N GLY A 150 12.58 4.22 -4.51
CA GLY A 150 11.77 3.16 -3.94
C GLY A 150 10.32 3.58 -3.76
N MET A 151 9.56 2.73 -3.07
CA MET A 151 8.14 2.91 -2.80
C MET A 151 7.85 2.76 -1.31
N LEU A 152 6.97 3.63 -0.79
CA LEU A 152 6.36 3.48 0.52
C LEU A 152 4.86 3.22 0.35
N ALA A 153 4.30 2.27 1.11
CA ALA A 153 2.87 2.00 1.13
C ALA A 153 2.32 1.98 2.56
N ILE A 154 1.04 2.33 2.72
CA ILE A 154 0.37 2.24 4.03
C ILE A 154 0.35 0.79 4.48
N PHE A 155 -0.04 -0.12 3.58
CA PHE A 155 -0.29 -1.51 3.93
C PHE A 155 0.10 -2.48 2.81
N THR A 156 0.51 -3.70 3.19
CA THR A 156 0.69 -4.83 2.26
C THR A 156 0.08 -6.10 2.84
N TYR A 157 -0.46 -6.95 1.96
CA TYR A 157 -0.86 -8.32 2.33
C TYR A 157 0.33 -9.27 2.50
N GLN A 158 1.55 -8.83 2.20
CA GLN A 158 2.78 -9.64 2.25
C GLN A 158 2.69 -10.92 1.40
N MET A 159 2.07 -10.83 0.23
CA MET A 159 2.02 -11.94 -0.72
C MET A 159 3.41 -12.20 -1.29
N ASP A 160 3.82 -13.46 -1.41
CA ASP A 160 5.15 -13.83 -1.92
C ASP A 160 5.34 -13.32 -3.36
N ILE A 161 4.28 -13.30 -4.16
CA ILE A 161 4.32 -12.74 -5.51
C ILE A 161 4.65 -11.24 -5.51
N ALA A 162 4.19 -10.47 -4.51
CA ALA A 162 4.54 -9.06 -4.42
C ALA A 162 6.04 -8.89 -4.17
N LYS A 163 6.60 -9.64 -3.21
CA LYS A 163 8.03 -9.64 -2.92
C LYS A 163 8.85 -9.92 -4.19
N LYS A 164 8.53 -11.00 -4.90
CA LYS A 164 9.18 -11.36 -6.15
C LYS A 164 9.10 -10.25 -7.21
N ASN A 165 7.92 -9.68 -7.43
CA ASN A 165 7.71 -8.62 -8.41
C ASN A 165 8.55 -7.37 -8.11
N PHE A 166 8.63 -6.96 -6.84
CA PHE A 166 9.44 -5.81 -6.41
C PHE A 166 10.94 -6.07 -6.54
N GLU A 167 11.40 -7.29 -6.22
CA GLU A 167 12.79 -7.72 -6.41
C GLU A 167 13.17 -7.73 -7.90
N GLU A 168 12.34 -8.32 -8.77
CA GLU A 168 12.56 -8.35 -10.24
C GLU A 168 12.64 -6.93 -10.85
N LYS A 169 11.85 -6.00 -10.31
CA LYS A 169 11.85 -4.59 -10.75
C LYS A 169 12.93 -3.75 -10.06
N ASN A 170 13.75 -4.33 -9.20
CA ASN A 170 14.74 -3.61 -8.41
C ASN A 170 14.15 -2.34 -7.78
N CYS A 171 13.01 -2.49 -7.10
CA CYS A 171 12.30 -1.42 -6.41
C CYS A 171 12.14 -1.78 -4.94
N GLN A 172 12.81 -1.05 -4.05
CA GLN A 172 12.66 -1.24 -2.62
C GLN A 172 11.24 -0.86 -2.18
N LEU A 173 10.55 -1.77 -1.51
CA LEU A 173 9.25 -1.53 -0.90
C LEU A 173 9.39 -1.43 0.62
N ILE A 174 8.87 -0.35 1.20
CA ILE A 174 8.74 -0.17 2.64
C ILE A 174 7.25 0.06 2.94
N THR A 175 6.72 -0.61 3.96
CA THR A 175 5.32 -0.46 4.34
C THR A 175 5.20 0.00 5.79
N LEU A 176 4.19 0.83 6.07
CA LEU A 176 3.95 1.35 7.42
C LEU A 176 3.37 0.28 8.33
N SER A 177 2.52 -0.59 7.77
CA SER A 177 2.03 -1.80 8.43
C SER A 177 1.83 -2.92 7.42
N ASN A 178 1.52 -4.13 7.89
CA ASN A 178 1.42 -5.30 7.06
C ASN A 178 0.41 -6.31 7.63
N TYR A 179 0.12 -7.35 6.84
CA TYR A 179 -0.85 -8.38 7.17
C TYR A 179 -0.54 -9.10 8.50
N GLU A 180 0.71 -9.50 8.71
CA GLU A 180 1.11 -10.25 9.90
C GLU A 180 0.93 -9.41 11.18
N THR A 181 1.39 -8.15 11.16
CA THR A 181 1.21 -7.18 12.24
C THR A 181 -0.27 -6.91 12.51
N LEU A 182 -1.08 -6.77 11.45
CA LEU A 182 -2.51 -6.52 11.55
C LEU A 182 -3.24 -7.72 12.19
N ILE A 183 -2.95 -8.95 11.78
CA ILE A 183 -3.57 -10.15 12.36
C ILE A 183 -3.20 -10.29 13.84
N HIS A 184 -1.93 -10.06 14.19
CA HIS A 184 -1.51 -10.05 15.59
C HIS A 184 -2.34 -9.04 16.40
N LYS A 185 -2.46 -7.80 15.93
CA LYS A 185 -3.24 -6.76 16.60
C LYS A 185 -4.73 -7.09 16.64
N ALA A 186 -5.27 -7.70 15.61
CA ALA A 186 -6.66 -8.11 15.54
C ALA A 186 -7.03 -9.19 16.56
N VAL A 187 -6.12 -10.10 16.89
CA VAL A 187 -6.29 -11.08 17.97
C VAL A 187 -6.26 -10.38 19.33
N GLU A 188 -5.25 -9.53 19.57
CA GLU A 188 -5.11 -8.76 20.80
C GLU A 188 -6.34 -7.91 21.11
N GLU A 189 -6.92 -7.27 20.11
CA GLU A 189 -8.10 -6.41 20.20
C GLU A 189 -9.45 -7.18 20.02
N GLN A 190 -9.39 -8.54 19.95
CA GLN A 190 -10.55 -9.42 19.84
C GLN A 190 -11.44 -9.20 18.59
N TYR A 191 -10.86 -8.71 17.47
CA TYR A 191 -11.54 -8.65 16.17
C TYR A 191 -11.68 -10.04 15.53
N VAL A 192 -10.74 -10.95 15.83
CA VAL A 192 -10.71 -12.34 15.43
C VAL A 192 -10.24 -13.21 16.59
N THR A 193 -10.55 -14.51 16.56
CA THR A 193 -10.10 -15.47 17.55
C THR A 193 -8.78 -16.14 17.13
N GLU A 194 -8.10 -16.79 18.07
CA GLU A 194 -6.91 -17.61 17.77
C GLU A 194 -7.23 -18.73 16.76
N GLU A 195 -8.45 -19.27 16.78
CA GLU A 195 -8.90 -20.30 15.85
C GLU A 195 -8.98 -19.74 14.40
N ASP A 196 -9.35 -18.47 14.24
CA ASP A 196 -9.42 -17.81 12.94
C ASP A 196 -8.04 -17.59 12.31
N VAL A 197 -6.99 -17.50 13.13
CA VAL A 197 -5.61 -17.18 12.66
C VAL A 197 -5.10 -18.24 11.69
N GLN A 198 -5.44 -19.51 11.88
CA GLN A 198 -4.99 -20.57 10.98
C GLN A 198 -5.59 -20.36 9.57
N SER A 199 -6.89 -20.09 9.47
CA SER A 199 -7.56 -19.80 8.19
C SER A 199 -6.99 -18.55 7.50
N LEU A 200 -6.69 -17.50 8.28
CA LEU A 200 -6.06 -16.28 7.79
C LEU A 200 -4.65 -16.53 7.22
N LYS A 201 -3.84 -17.37 7.90
CA LYS A 201 -2.52 -17.78 7.40
C LYS A 201 -2.60 -18.60 6.12
N GLU A 202 -3.57 -19.52 6.02
CA GLU A 202 -3.80 -20.32 4.81
C GLU A 202 -4.16 -19.42 3.63
N TRP A 203 -5.06 -18.46 3.82
CA TRP A 203 -5.40 -17.48 2.79
C TRP A 203 -4.18 -16.70 2.29
N ARG A 204 -3.33 -16.19 3.20
CA ARG A 204 -2.13 -15.45 2.79
C ARG A 204 -1.18 -16.30 1.95
N LYS A 205 -1.10 -17.59 2.26
CA LYS A 205 -0.21 -18.52 1.55
C LYS A 205 -0.73 -18.84 0.14
N ASP A 206 -2.04 -19.08 0.00
CA ASP A 206 -2.67 -19.44 -1.27
C ASP A 206 -4.12 -18.95 -1.31
N GLN A 207 -4.32 -17.78 -1.94
CA GLN A 207 -5.64 -17.13 -2.03
C GLN A 207 -6.61 -17.94 -2.88
N GLN A 208 -6.13 -18.56 -3.97
CA GLN A 208 -6.98 -19.33 -4.87
C GLN A 208 -7.49 -20.58 -4.18
N THR A 209 -6.61 -21.41 -3.65
CA THR A 209 -6.99 -22.64 -2.93
C THR A 209 -7.90 -22.34 -1.74
N TRP A 210 -7.65 -21.24 -1.02
CA TRP A 210 -8.51 -20.83 0.07
C TRP A 210 -9.90 -20.39 -0.43
N SER A 211 -9.96 -19.61 -1.52
CA SER A 211 -11.21 -19.15 -2.14
C SER A 211 -12.08 -20.32 -2.62
N ASP A 212 -11.47 -21.35 -3.21
CA ASP A 212 -12.16 -22.50 -3.78
C ASP A 212 -12.94 -23.29 -2.72
N LYS A 213 -12.49 -23.29 -1.46
CA LYS A 213 -13.21 -23.91 -0.32
C LYS A 213 -14.57 -23.28 -0.06
N TRP A 214 -14.82 -22.06 -0.55
CA TRP A 214 -16.06 -21.29 -0.35
C TRP A 214 -17.00 -21.32 -1.57
N ASN A 215 -16.55 -21.91 -2.66
CA ASN A 215 -17.32 -22.05 -3.89
C ASN A 215 -17.80 -23.50 -4.13
N ALA A 216 -17.49 -24.40 -3.17
CA ALA A 216 -17.84 -25.81 -3.21
C ALA A 216 -19.27 -26.07 -2.67
#